data_fd554744980a83f604a0524397ec7883
#
_entry.id   fd554744980a83f604a0524397ec7883
#
_cell.length_a   1.000
_cell.length_b   1.000
_cell.length_c   1.000
_cell.angle_alpha   90.00
_cell.angle_beta   90.00
_cell.angle_gamma   90.00
#
_symmetry.space_group_name_H-M   'P 1'
#
loop_
_entity.id
_entity.type
_entity.pdbx_description
1 polymer ?
#
loop_
_entity_poly.entity_id
_entity_poly.type
_entity_poly.pdbx_seq_one_letter_code
_entity_poly.pdbx_strand_id
1 'polypeptide(L)'
;MDGSTPPRDLAESAYARIRAAVRDGSLAPGERLTETDLAARFGVSRTPVRQAIARLEAEGLLTHEPRRGLTVTRPDHQQVVELYVMREVLEGAAARLAAQHASETEIAAMAEIVAREPEAFGDAAALAGVNQRLHGLLYLAAHNRYLLRSLEQLAATMALLPTLLTRDGRAEAAHGEHRAIIEAIVARDGEAAEAAARRHARAAQKHRLAWMVGTLGVPLAAPGGARPDAPRG
;
A
#
# COMPACT_ATOMS: atom_id res chain seq x y z
N MET A 1 -29.75 30.10 -14.31
CA MET A 1 -28.95 28.93 -14.75
C MET A 1 -28.74 28.09 -13.50
N ASP A 2 -29.53 27.02 -13.39
CA ASP A 2 -29.45 26.12 -12.23
C ASP A 2 -28.21 25.23 -12.38
N GLY A 3 -27.18 25.51 -11.58
CA GLY A 3 -25.88 24.84 -11.61
C GLY A 3 -25.87 23.48 -10.89
N SER A 4 -26.90 22.65 -11.11
CA SER A 4 -26.92 21.30 -10.52
C SER A 4 -25.91 20.41 -11.21
N THR A 5 -24.84 20.06 -10.50
CA THR A 5 -23.87 19.06 -10.92
C THR A 5 -24.57 17.75 -11.27
N PRO A 6 -24.26 17.10 -12.42
CA PRO A 6 -24.91 15.85 -12.80
C PRO A 6 -24.77 14.78 -11.69
N PRO A 7 -25.77 13.92 -11.48
CA PRO A 7 -25.73 12.89 -10.42
C PRO A 7 -24.53 11.95 -10.48
N ARG A 8 -23.97 11.71 -11.66
CA ARG A 8 -22.78 10.90 -11.89
C ARG A 8 -21.53 11.54 -11.32
N ASP A 9 -21.38 12.86 -11.46
CA ASP A 9 -20.24 13.61 -10.93
C ASP A 9 -20.25 13.67 -9.41
N LEU A 10 -21.43 13.74 -8.80
CA LEU A 10 -21.59 13.71 -7.34
C LEU A 10 -21.21 12.35 -6.73
N ALA A 11 -21.56 11.25 -7.40
CA ALA A 11 -21.19 9.91 -6.95
C ALA A 11 -19.68 9.65 -7.09
N GLU A 12 -19.06 10.09 -8.20
CA GLU A 12 -17.63 10.00 -8.39
C GLU A 12 -16.87 10.88 -7.38
N SER A 13 -17.35 12.10 -7.13
CA SER A 13 -16.79 12.99 -6.12
C SER A 13 -16.90 12.40 -4.70
N ALA A 14 -18.06 11.82 -4.33
CA ALA A 14 -18.23 11.16 -3.03
C ALA A 14 -17.28 9.96 -2.89
N TYR A 15 -17.19 9.12 -3.92
CA TYR A 15 -16.28 7.99 -3.97
C TYR A 15 -14.81 8.42 -3.79
N ALA A 16 -14.35 9.40 -4.57
CA ALA A 16 -12.97 9.89 -4.50
C ALA A 16 -12.62 10.45 -3.12
N ARG A 17 -13.55 11.20 -2.49
CA ARG A 17 -13.37 11.81 -1.17
C ARG A 17 -13.36 10.77 -0.05
N ILE A 18 -14.25 9.78 -0.07
CA ILE A 18 -14.28 8.71 0.93
C ILE A 18 -13.03 7.84 0.78
N ARG A 19 -12.65 7.49 -0.45
CA ARG A 19 -11.42 6.74 -0.74
C ARG A 19 -10.17 7.47 -0.25
N ALA A 20 -10.09 8.78 -0.46
CA ALA A 20 -9.00 9.61 0.05
C ALA A 20 -8.95 9.59 1.59
N ALA A 21 -10.10 9.72 2.26
CA ALA A 21 -10.21 9.71 3.71
C ALA A 21 -9.84 8.34 4.34
N VAL A 22 -10.13 7.25 3.65
CA VAL A 22 -9.64 5.91 4.05
C VAL A 22 -8.12 5.82 3.89
N ARG A 23 -7.59 6.33 2.78
CA ARG A 23 -6.17 6.25 2.46
C ARG A 23 -5.29 7.12 3.36
N ASP A 24 -5.76 8.31 3.76
CA ASP A 24 -5.02 9.21 4.65
C ASP A 24 -5.25 8.90 6.14
N GLY A 25 -6.09 7.90 6.45
CA GLY A 25 -6.40 7.46 7.81
C GLY A 25 -7.40 8.33 8.55
N SER A 26 -7.99 9.35 7.93
CA SER A 26 -9.04 10.18 8.54
C SER A 26 -10.37 9.42 8.69
N LEU A 27 -10.53 8.29 7.98
CA LEU A 27 -11.44 7.20 8.29
C LEU A 27 -10.59 5.98 8.67
N ALA A 28 -10.54 5.64 9.95
CA ALA A 28 -9.62 4.64 10.46
C ALA A 28 -10.08 3.20 10.19
N PRO A 29 -9.16 2.23 9.97
CA PRO A 29 -9.53 0.81 9.85
C PRO A 29 -10.34 0.30 11.04
N GLY A 30 -11.52 -0.29 10.77
CA GLY A 30 -12.49 -0.73 11.76
C GLY A 30 -13.43 0.37 12.28
N GLU A 31 -13.32 1.61 11.81
CA GLU A 31 -14.26 2.69 12.13
C GLU A 31 -15.63 2.35 11.59
N ARG A 32 -16.67 2.52 12.43
CA ARG A 32 -18.07 2.35 12.02
C ARG A 32 -18.54 3.59 11.27
N LEU A 33 -19.17 3.36 10.15
CA LEU A 33 -19.68 4.43 9.27
C LEU A 33 -21.20 4.32 9.10
N THR A 34 -21.84 5.45 8.81
CA THR A 34 -23.21 5.46 8.32
C THR A 34 -23.33 6.31 7.06
N GLU A 35 -24.30 6.01 6.21
CA GLU A 35 -24.60 6.86 5.03
C GLU A 35 -24.83 8.33 5.44
N THR A 36 -25.48 8.53 6.60
CA THR A 36 -25.83 9.86 7.11
C THR A 36 -24.59 10.64 7.54
N ASP A 37 -23.68 9.99 8.28
CA ASP A 37 -22.43 10.62 8.74
C ASP A 37 -21.52 10.97 7.57
N LEU A 38 -21.39 10.06 6.59
CA LEU A 38 -20.61 10.31 5.38
C LEU A 38 -21.24 11.45 4.54
N ALA A 39 -22.57 11.47 4.41
CA ALA A 39 -23.27 12.53 3.69
C ALA A 39 -23.03 13.90 4.35
N ALA A 40 -23.15 13.98 5.67
CA ALA A 40 -22.87 15.18 6.43
C ALA A 40 -21.39 15.60 6.34
N ARG A 41 -20.47 14.66 6.56
CA ARG A 41 -19.01 14.91 6.55
C ARG A 41 -18.51 15.43 5.20
N PHE A 42 -19.06 14.91 4.11
CA PHE A 42 -18.62 15.28 2.77
C PHE A 42 -19.56 16.29 2.05
N GLY A 43 -20.61 16.76 2.71
CA GLY A 43 -21.49 17.80 2.15
C GLY A 43 -22.24 17.36 0.90
N VAL A 44 -22.67 16.10 0.84
CA VAL A 44 -23.42 15.51 -0.30
C VAL A 44 -24.69 14.82 0.18
N SER A 45 -25.65 14.56 -0.71
CA SER A 45 -26.83 13.80 -0.35
C SER A 45 -26.52 12.30 -0.18
N ARG A 46 -27.46 11.55 0.43
CA ARG A 46 -27.26 10.12 0.73
C ARG A 46 -27.19 9.24 -0.52
N THR A 47 -27.84 9.62 -1.63
CA THR A 47 -27.84 8.81 -2.87
C THR A 47 -26.45 8.62 -3.47
N PRO A 48 -25.65 9.68 -3.75
CA PRO A 48 -24.27 9.51 -4.22
C PRO A 48 -23.38 8.80 -3.20
N VAL A 49 -23.59 8.99 -1.88
CA VAL A 49 -22.85 8.27 -0.83
C VAL A 49 -23.10 6.76 -0.91
N ARG A 50 -24.36 6.33 -1.09
CA ARG A 50 -24.71 4.91 -1.22
C ARG A 50 -24.06 4.27 -2.44
N GLN A 51 -24.00 4.98 -3.58
CA GLN A 51 -23.30 4.52 -4.78
C GLN A 51 -21.78 4.41 -4.54
N ALA A 52 -21.21 5.39 -3.86
CA ALA A 52 -19.78 5.37 -3.49
C ALA A 52 -19.46 4.20 -2.53
N ILE A 53 -20.30 3.96 -1.52
CA ILE A 53 -20.14 2.84 -0.57
C ILE A 53 -20.16 1.50 -1.32
N ALA A 54 -21.15 1.25 -2.18
CA ALA A 54 -21.23 0.00 -2.94
C ALA A 54 -19.96 -0.26 -3.78
N ARG A 55 -19.37 0.79 -4.36
CA ARG A 55 -18.11 0.68 -5.10
C ARG A 55 -16.91 0.41 -4.18
N LEU A 56 -16.84 1.09 -3.03
CA LEU A 56 -15.76 0.89 -2.05
C LEU A 56 -15.83 -0.49 -1.39
N GLU A 57 -17.04 -1.05 -1.23
CA GLU A 57 -17.25 -2.44 -0.79
C GLU A 57 -16.77 -3.44 -1.85
N ALA A 58 -17.07 -3.19 -3.13
CA ALA A 58 -16.57 -4.01 -4.23
C ALA A 58 -15.03 -3.96 -4.36
N GLU A 59 -14.40 -2.86 -3.93
CA GLU A 59 -12.95 -2.70 -3.84
C GLU A 59 -12.34 -3.24 -2.53
N GLY A 60 -13.18 -3.70 -1.58
CA GLY A 60 -12.74 -4.22 -0.29
C GLY A 60 -12.25 -3.17 0.71
N LEU A 61 -12.46 -1.87 0.44
CA LEU A 61 -12.08 -0.77 1.34
C LEU A 61 -13.08 -0.55 2.48
N LEU A 62 -14.34 -0.85 2.21
CA LEU A 62 -15.42 -0.89 3.21
C LEU A 62 -15.98 -2.30 3.27
N THR A 63 -16.60 -2.66 4.40
CA THR A 63 -17.25 -3.95 4.59
C THR A 63 -18.47 -3.83 5.50
N HIS A 64 -19.50 -4.65 5.27
CA HIS A 64 -20.59 -4.83 6.22
C HIS A 64 -20.28 -5.94 7.18
N GLU A 65 -20.01 -5.58 8.45
CA GLU A 65 -19.81 -6.55 9.53
C GLU A 65 -21.15 -6.89 10.20
N PRO A 66 -21.40 -8.18 10.52
CA PRO A 66 -22.57 -8.58 11.29
C PRO A 66 -22.65 -7.81 12.61
N ARG A 67 -23.81 -7.24 12.94
CA ARG A 67 -24.11 -6.45 14.15
C ARG A 67 -23.40 -5.09 14.26
N ARG A 68 -22.33 -4.83 13.50
CA ARG A 68 -21.60 -3.54 13.50
C ARG A 68 -22.04 -2.62 12.35
N GLY A 69 -22.58 -3.19 11.26
CA GLY A 69 -22.96 -2.44 10.06
C GLY A 69 -21.75 -2.13 9.17
N LEU A 70 -21.82 -1.02 8.44
CA LEU A 70 -20.74 -0.58 7.56
C LEU A 70 -19.53 -0.14 8.36
N THR A 71 -18.34 -0.66 8.01
CA THR A 71 -17.07 -0.32 8.63
C THR A 71 -15.97 -0.12 7.58
N VAL A 72 -14.94 0.64 7.92
CA VAL A 72 -13.68 0.61 7.15
C VAL A 72 -13.04 -0.76 7.34
N THR A 73 -12.67 -1.41 6.24
CA THR A 73 -12.07 -2.75 6.28
C THR A 73 -10.79 -2.75 7.12
N ARG A 74 -10.67 -3.78 7.95
CA ARG A 74 -9.45 -4.06 8.72
C ARG A 74 -8.91 -5.42 8.29
N PRO A 75 -7.90 -5.47 7.41
CA PRO A 75 -7.36 -6.74 6.95
C PRO A 75 -6.86 -7.60 8.12
N ASP A 76 -7.26 -8.86 8.15
CA ASP A 76 -6.76 -9.83 9.10
C ASP A 76 -5.37 -10.35 8.71
N HIS A 77 -4.78 -11.22 9.54
CA HIS A 77 -3.44 -11.76 9.32
C HIS A 77 -3.34 -12.51 7.98
N GLN A 78 -4.32 -13.34 7.66
CA GLN A 78 -4.33 -14.14 6.44
C GLN A 78 -4.45 -13.24 5.20
N GLN A 79 -5.33 -12.27 5.24
CA GLN A 79 -5.49 -11.27 4.18
C GLN A 79 -4.20 -10.47 3.95
N VAL A 80 -3.48 -10.11 5.02
CA VAL A 80 -2.17 -9.44 4.90
C VAL A 80 -1.15 -10.34 4.21
N VAL A 81 -1.08 -11.64 4.56
CA VAL A 81 -0.18 -12.59 3.88
C VAL A 81 -0.49 -12.68 2.39
N GLU A 82 -1.76 -12.89 2.04
CA GLU A 82 -2.23 -12.99 0.65
C GLU A 82 -1.93 -11.72 -0.15
N LEU A 83 -2.17 -10.54 0.47
CA LEU A 83 -1.88 -9.24 -0.12
C LEU A 83 -0.40 -9.09 -0.49
N TYR A 84 0.51 -9.48 0.39
CA TYR A 84 1.95 -9.41 0.12
C TYR A 84 2.43 -10.42 -0.90
N VAL A 85 1.82 -11.61 -0.98
CA VAL A 85 2.09 -12.58 -2.06
C VAL A 85 1.73 -11.97 -3.43
N MET A 86 0.56 -11.36 -3.54
CA MET A 86 0.16 -10.69 -4.78
C MET A 86 1.02 -9.46 -5.07
N ARG A 87 1.41 -8.72 -4.05
CA ARG A 87 2.34 -7.60 -4.17
C ARG A 87 3.67 -8.04 -4.79
N GLU A 88 4.26 -9.12 -4.30
CA GLU A 88 5.52 -9.68 -4.83
C GLU A 88 5.40 -10.01 -6.32
N VAL A 89 4.31 -10.68 -6.72
CA VAL A 89 4.10 -11.07 -8.11
C VAL A 89 3.90 -9.86 -9.02
N LEU A 90 2.99 -8.97 -8.64
CA LEU A 90 2.58 -7.85 -9.50
C LEU A 90 3.65 -6.76 -9.57
N GLU A 91 4.31 -6.42 -8.45
CA GLU A 91 5.40 -5.44 -8.45
C GLU A 91 6.64 -5.96 -9.19
N GLY A 92 6.93 -7.26 -9.06
CA GLY A 92 7.98 -7.90 -9.85
C GLY A 92 7.73 -7.76 -11.36
N ALA A 93 6.51 -8.08 -11.79
CA ALA A 93 6.11 -7.93 -13.19
C ALA A 93 6.16 -6.46 -13.64
N ALA A 94 5.74 -5.51 -12.79
CA ALA A 94 5.80 -4.08 -13.09
C ALA A 94 7.23 -3.59 -13.28
N ALA A 95 8.16 -3.97 -12.40
CA ALA A 95 9.57 -3.59 -12.50
C ALA A 95 10.22 -4.15 -13.78
N ARG A 96 9.93 -5.42 -14.13
CA ARG A 96 10.39 -6.01 -15.40
C ARG A 96 9.91 -5.23 -16.61
N LEU A 97 8.62 -4.93 -16.66
CA LEU A 97 8.04 -4.18 -17.77
C LEU A 97 8.52 -2.73 -17.80
N ALA A 98 8.71 -2.08 -16.66
CA ALA A 98 9.28 -0.75 -16.58
C ALA A 98 10.71 -0.71 -17.14
N ALA A 99 11.56 -1.70 -16.85
CA ALA A 99 12.89 -1.80 -17.45
C ALA A 99 12.83 -1.91 -18.99
N GLN A 100 11.80 -2.54 -19.54
CA GLN A 100 11.62 -2.71 -20.98
C GLN A 100 10.99 -1.49 -21.67
N HIS A 101 10.06 -0.80 -21.00
CA HIS A 101 9.15 0.16 -21.66
C HIS A 101 9.24 1.60 -21.15
N ALA A 102 9.77 1.82 -19.94
CA ALA A 102 9.85 3.17 -19.37
C ALA A 102 10.64 4.12 -20.27
N SER A 103 10.13 5.33 -20.46
CA SER A 103 10.84 6.43 -21.10
C SER A 103 11.99 6.92 -20.21
N GLU A 104 12.98 7.59 -20.81
CA GLU A 104 14.09 8.22 -20.06
C GLU A 104 13.58 9.24 -19.03
N THR A 105 12.49 9.94 -19.34
CA THR A 105 11.87 10.92 -18.43
C THR A 105 11.25 10.23 -17.20
N GLU A 106 10.58 9.08 -17.39
CA GLU A 106 10.00 8.31 -16.27
C GLU A 106 11.11 7.72 -15.41
N ILE A 107 12.17 7.20 -16.02
CA ILE A 107 13.35 6.69 -15.29
C ILE A 107 14.01 7.79 -14.47
N ALA A 108 14.26 8.95 -15.08
CA ALA A 108 14.85 10.10 -14.39
C ALA A 108 13.99 10.56 -13.20
N ALA A 109 12.66 10.61 -13.37
CA ALA A 109 11.74 10.98 -12.30
C ALA A 109 11.74 9.96 -11.14
N MET A 110 11.78 8.65 -11.44
CA MET A 110 11.91 7.63 -10.40
C MET A 110 13.25 7.73 -9.67
N ALA A 111 14.35 7.93 -10.37
CA ALA A 111 15.68 8.11 -9.80
C ALA A 111 15.76 9.34 -8.89
N GLU A 112 15.14 10.46 -9.28
CA GLU A 112 15.05 11.68 -8.46
C GLU A 112 14.27 11.43 -7.16
N ILE A 113 13.13 10.73 -7.24
CA ILE A 113 12.34 10.37 -6.04
C ILE A 113 13.21 9.56 -5.07
N VAL A 114 13.92 8.54 -5.56
CA VAL A 114 14.78 7.69 -4.71
C VAL A 114 15.94 8.49 -4.15
N ALA A 115 16.59 9.36 -4.92
CA ALA A 115 17.69 10.18 -4.43
C ALA A 115 17.29 11.10 -3.27
N ARG A 116 16.03 11.58 -3.28
CA ARG A 116 15.50 12.48 -2.25
C ARG A 116 14.78 11.78 -1.10
N GLU A 117 14.58 10.47 -1.17
CA GLU A 117 13.90 9.68 -0.13
C GLU A 117 14.50 9.90 1.29
N PRO A 118 15.85 10.01 1.47
CA PRO A 118 16.44 10.29 2.77
C PRO A 118 16.00 11.61 3.43
N GLU A 119 15.57 12.61 2.64
CA GLU A 119 15.04 13.89 3.17
C GLU A 119 13.76 13.69 4.01
N ALA A 120 13.05 12.57 3.80
CA ALA A 120 11.82 12.22 4.51
C ALA A 120 12.05 11.30 5.72
N PHE A 121 13.30 10.87 6.00
CA PHE A 121 13.56 9.97 7.11
C PHE A 121 13.16 10.60 8.44
N GLY A 122 12.48 9.81 9.29
CA GLY A 122 11.94 10.29 10.56
C GLY A 122 10.50 10.84 10.50
N ASP A 123 10.01 11.23 9.33
CA ASP A 123 8.62 11.66 9.12
C ASP A 123 7.80 10.55 8.45
N ALA A 124 6.89 9.93 9.21
CA ALA A 124 6.06 8.82 8.73
C ALA A 124 5.14 9.21 7.57
N ALA A 125 4.58 10.42 7.57
CA ALA A 125 3.68 10.89 6.53
C ALA A 125 4.46 11.23 5.24
N ALA A 126 5.60 11.90 5.38
CA ALA A 126 6.48 12.21 4.26
C ALA A 126 7.01 10.93 3.60
N LEU A 127 7.52 9.96 4.38
CA LEU A 127 7.98 8.67 3.88
C LEU A 127 6.88 7.88 3.16
N ALA A 128 5.69 7.81 3.75
CA ALA A 128 4.55 7.15 3.11
C ALA A 128 4.21 7.81 1.77
N GLY A 129 4.24 9.14 1.71
CA GLY A 129 4.00 9.90 0.48
C GLY A 129 5.07 9.68 -0.59
N VAL A 130 6.35 9.67 -0.22
CA VAL A 130 7.47 9.38 -1.14
C VAL A 130 7.36 7.96 -1.67
N ASN A 131 7.18 6.98 -0.79
CA ASN A 131 7.01 5.57 -1.16
C ASN A 131 5.83 5.37 -2.12
N GLN A 132 4.69 6.01 -1.83
CA GLN A 132 3.51 5.93 -2.70
C GLN A 132 3.77 6.53 -4.10
N ARG A 133 4.47 7.67 -4.18
CA ARG A 133 4.82 8.29 -5.47
C ARG A 133 5.75 7.41 -6.28
N LEU A 134 6.78 6.84 -5.66
CA LEU A 134 7.73 5.95 -6.33
C LEU A 134 7.02 4.72 -6.92
N HIS A 135 6.25 4.00 -6.11
CA HIS A 135 5.51 2.83 -6.56
C HIS A 135 4.47 3.17 -7.63
N GLY A 136 3.74 4.29 -7.46
CA GLY A 136 2.77 4.75 -8.47
C GLY A 136 3.42 5.02 -9.83
N LEU A 137 4.59 5.67 -9.84
CA LEU A 137 5.33 5.95 -11.08
C LEU A 137 5.89 4.67 -11.71
N LEU A 138 6.41 3.74 -10.89
CA LEU A 138 6.86 2.41 -11.34
C LEU A 138 5.72 1.64 -12.04
N TYR A 139 4.51 1.68 -11.48
CA TYR A 139 3.34 0.98 -12.05
C TYR A 139 2.92 1.60 -13.39
N LEU A 140 2.96 2.93 -13.50
CA LEU A 140 2.68 3.64 -14.74
C LEU A 140 3.73 3.33 -15.81
N ALA A 141 5.01 3.34 -15.44
CA ALA A 141 6.15 3.08 -16.31
C ALA A 141 6.19 1.64 -16.87
N ALA A 142 5.44 0.72 -16.30
CA ALA A 142 5.24 -0.61 -16.88
C ALA A 142 4.42 -0.60 -18.19
N HIS A 143 3.73 0.49 -18.51
CA HIS A 143 2.90 0.69 -19.70
C HIS A 143 1.90 -0.44 -19.98
N ASN A 144 1.40 -1.10 -18.91
CA ASN A 144 0.43 -2.18 -18.98
C ASN A 144 -0.84 -1.81 -18.19
N ARG A 145 -1.91 -1.43 -18.91
CA ARG A 145 -3.17 -0.97 -18.30
C ARG A 145 -3.86 -2.00 -17.40
N TYR A 146 -3.70 -3.29 -17.68
CA TYR A 146 -4.32 -4.37 -16.88
C TYR A 146 -3.54 -4.60 -15.59
N LEU A 147 -2.20 -4.61 -15.67
CA LEU A 147 -1.33 -4.68 -14.51
C LEU A 147 -1.51 -3.45 -13.61
N LEU A 148 -1.58 -2.26 -14.20
CA LEU A 148 -1.82 -1.01 -13.47
C LEU A 148 -3.10 -1.08 -12.64
N ARG A 149 -4.23 -1.51 -13.21
CA ARG A 149 -5.50 -1.65 -12.48
C ARG A 149 -5.41 -2.62 -11.31
N SER A 150 -4.74 -3.77 -11.51
CA SER A 150 -4.52 -4.75 -10.44
C SER A 150 -3.66 -4.19 -9.30
N LEU A 151 -2.60 -3.45 -9.65
CA LEU A 151 -1.71 -2.79 -8.69
C LEU A 151 -2.40 -1.63 -7.95
N GLU A 152 -3.25 -0.84 -8.62
CA GLU A 152 -4.03 0.23 -8.00
C GLU A 152 -5.04 -0.32 -6.97
N GLN A 153 -5.67 -1.47 -7.28
CA GLN A 153 -6.55 -2.15 -6.33
C GLN A 153 -5.77 -2.68 -5.12
N LEU A 154 -4.62 -3.32 -5.38
CA LEU A 154 -3.72 -3.79 -4.33
C LEU A 154 -3.24 -2.63 -3.45
N ALA A 155 -2.79 -1.53 -4.04
CA ALA A 155 -2.33 -0.34 -3.33
C ALA A 155 -3.43 0.29 -2.47
N ALA A 156 -4.68 0.25 -2.91
CA ALA A 156 -5.82 0.72 -2.13
C ALA A 156 -5.99 -0.10 -0.84
N THR A 157 -5.88 -1.43 -0.93
CA THR A 157 -5.94 -2.31 0.25
C THR A 157 -4.69 -2.15 1.14
N MET A 158 -3.50 -1.97 0.54
CA MET A 158 -2.27 -1.68 1.29
C MET A 158 -2.37 -0.39 2.11
N ALA A 159 -3.09 0.61 1.64
CA ALA A 159 -3.30 1.88 2.35
C ALA A 159 -4.12 1.72 3.65
N LEU A 160 -4.85 0.62 3.83
CA LEU A 160 -5.52 0.28 5.10
C LEU A 160 -4.52 -0.14 6.20
N LEU A 161 -3.29 -0.48 5.83
CA LEU A 161 -2.27 -0.90 6.77
C LEU A 161 -1.43 0.30 7.22
N PRO A 162 -1.16 0.46 8.53
CA PRO A 162 -0.31 1.55 9.02
C PRO A 162 1.08 1.45 8.41
N THR A 163 1.70 2.60 8.09
CA THR A 163 3.11 2.59 7.65
C THR A 163 4.02 2.08 8.77
N LEU A 164 5.02 1.29 8.40
CA LEU A 164 6.07 0.80 9.30
C LEU A 164 7.45 1.32 8.89
N LEU A 165 7.52 2.24 7.93
CA LEU A 165 8.79 2.73 7.38
C LEU A 165 9.67 3.43 8.42
N THR A 166 9.08 4.04 9.47
CA THR A 166 9.84 4.71 10.53
C THR A 166 10.29 3.77 11.66
N ARG A 167 10.07 2.44 11.53
CA ARG A 167 10.39 1.48 12.58
C ARG A 167 11.63 0.66 12.22
N ASP A 168 12.46 0.43 13.22
CA ASP A 168 13.54 -0.57 13.22
C ASP A 168 14.48 -0.50 11.98
N GLY A 169 14.87 0.71 11.55
CA GLY A 169 15.74 0.92 10.38
C GLY A 169 15.09 0.55 9.04
N ARG A 170 13.74 0.46 8.98
CA ARG A 170 13.05 0.04 7.76
C ARG A 170 13.17 1.07 6.63
N ALA A 171 13.26 2.38 6.97
CA ALA A 171 13.40 3.43 5.96
C ALA A 171 14.70 3.25 5.16
N GLU A 172 15.83 3.10 5.86
CA GLU A 172 17.15 2.93 5.26
C GLU A 172 17.23 1.64 4.43
N ALA A 173 16.67 0.54 4.96
CA ALA A 173 16.61 -0.73 4.23
C ALA A 173 15.75 -0.61 2.97
N ALA A 174 14.56 0.03 3.06
CA ALA A 174 13.69 0.25 1.91
C ALA A 174 14.35 1.13 0.85
N HIS A 175 15.06 2.18 1.27
CA HIS A 175 15.81 3.04 0.36
C HIS A 175 16.86 2.26 -0.45
N GLY A 176 17.64 1.38 0.21
CA GLY A 176 18.59 0.50 -0.49
C GLY A 176 17.90 -0.46 -1.47
N GLU A 177 16.73 -0.97 -1.11
CA GLU A 177 15.92 -1.83 -1.97
C GLU A 177 15.37 -1.07 -3.18
N HIS A 178 14.86 0.17 -2.97
CA HIS A 178 14.39 1.04 -4.04
C HIS A 178 15.51 1.41 -5.03
N ARG A 179 16.69 1.75 -4.50
CA ARG A 179 17.87 2.01 -5.35
C ARG A 179 18.18 0.82 -6.25
N ALA A 180 18.22 -0.40 -5.70
CA ALA A 180 18.51 -1.60 -6.49
C ALA A 180 17.47 -1.84 -7.61
N ILE A 181 16.19 -1.53 -7.36
CA ILE A 181 15.14 -1.59 -8.39
C ILE A 181 15.42 -0.59 -9.50
N ILE A 182 15.67 0.68 -9.15
CA ILE A 182 15.88 1.74 -10.13
C ILE A 182 17.18 1.55 -10.91
N GLU A 183 18.27 1.13 -10.26
CA GLU A 183 19.52 0.80 -10.93
C GLU A 183 19.35 -0.29 -12.00
N ALA A 184 18.55 -1.33 -11.72
CA ALA A 184 18.24 -2.36 -12.71
C ALA A 184 17.33 -1.83 -13.85
N ILE A 185 16.39 -0.93 -13.57
CA ILE A 185 15.57 -0.28 -14.60
C ILE A 185 16.42 0.64 -15.50
N VAL A 186 17.32 1.41 -14.91
CA VAL A 186 18.30 2.25 -15.65
C VAL A 186 19.16 1.40 -16.57
N ALA A 187 19.62 0.23 -16.08
CA ALA A 187 20.38 -0.72 -16.88
C ALA A 187 19.56 -1.47 -17.94
N ARG A 188 18.23 -1.25 -17.98
CA ARG A 188 17.29 -1.99 -18.85
C ARG A 188 17.31 -3.50 -18.63
N ASP A 189 17.74 -3.94 -17.45
CA ASP A 189 17.76 -5.36 -17.04
C ASP A 189 16.44 -5.73 -16.37
N GLY A 190 15.51 -6.26 -17.15
CA GLY A 190 14.18 -6.65 -16.68
C GLY A 190 14.19 -7.80 -15.66
N GLU A 191 15.16 -8.74 -15.76
CA GLU A 191 15.25 -9.84 -14.82
C GLU A 191 15.80 -9.39 -13.46
N ALA A 192 16.82 -8.55 -13.47
CA ALA A 192 17.35 -7.94 -12.25
C ALA A 192 16.31 -7.02 -11.57
N ALA A 193 15.56 -6.22 -12.35
CA ALA A 193 14.51 -5.36 -11.86
C ALA A 193 13.37 -6.15 -11.19
N GLU A 194 12.88 -7.23 -11.83
CA GLU A 194 11.91 -8.15 -11.26
C GLU A 194 12.42 -8.75 -9.95
N ALA A 195 13.64 -9.29 -9.97
CA ALA A 195 14.23 -9.92 -8.78
C ALA A 195 14.40 -8.91 -7.63
N ALA A 196 14.79 -7.66 -7.92
CA ALA A 196 14.92 -6.60 -6.91
C ALA A 196 13.56 -6.22 -6.31
N ALA A 197 12.52 -6.02 -7.13
CA ALA A 197 11.17 -5.70 -6.66
C ALA A 197 10.57 -6.84 -5.82
N ARG A 198 10.75 -8.09 -6.21
CA ARG A 198 10.33 -9.24 -5.42
C ARG A 198 11.05 -9.31 -4.06
N ARG A 199 12.36 -9.03 -4.00
CA ARG A 199 13.11 -8.95 -2.73
C ARG A 199 12.54 -7.86 -1.83
N HIS A 200 12.26 -6.67 -2.39
CA HIS A 200 11.65 -5.56 -1.67
C HIS A 200 10.29 -5.95 -1.07
N ALA A 201 9.40 -6.56 -1.85
CA ALA A 201 8.08 -6.99 -1.38
C ALA A 201 8.19 -8.03 -0.25
N ARG A 202 9.10 -9.04 -0.38
CA ARG A 202 9.35 -10.03 0.67
C ARG A 202 9.93 -9.43 1.95
N ALA A 203 10.86 -8.48 1.84
CA ALA A 203 11.43 -7.80 3.00
C ALA A 203 10.36 -6.99 3.74
N ALA A 204 9.51 -6.28 3.01
CA ALA A 204 8.37 -5.55 3.58
C ALA A 204 7.35 -6.50 4.25
N GLN A 205 7.06 -7.67 3.64
CA GLN A 205 6.21 -8.70 4.25
C GLN A 205 6.79 -9.19 5.57
N LYS A 206 8.06 -9.60 5.56
CA LYS A 206 8.74 -10.10 6.76
C LYS A 206 8.66 -9.08 7.91
N HIS A 207 8.95 -7.82 7.62
CA HIS A 207 8.85 -6.74 8.59
C HIS A 207 7.43 -6.54 9.12
N ARG A 208 6.42 -6.56 8.23
CA ARG A 208 5.01 -6.47 8.59
C ARG A 208 4.57 -7.60 9.49
N LEU A 209 4.88 -8.85 9.13
CA LEU A 209 4.47 -10.01 9.92
C LEU A 209 5.16 -10.04 11.28
N ALA A 210 6.44 -9.67 11.37
CA ALA A 210 7.14 -9.54 12.64
C ALA A 210 6.47 -8.51 13.56
N TRP A 211 6.07 -7.35 13.03
CA TRP A 211 5.33 -6.34 13.77
C TRP A 211 3.96 -6.86 14.25
N MET A 212 3.22 -7.57 13.41
CA MET A 212 1.91 -8.13 13.78
C MET A 212 2.03 -9.16 14.91
N VAL A 213 3.02 -10.04 14.87
CA VAL A 213 3.28 -11.01 15.95
C VAL A 213 3.67 -10.29 17.25
N GLY A 214 4.54 -9.29 17.16
CA GLY A 214 4.95 -8.49 18.33
C GLY A 214 3.77 -7.74 18.99
N THR A 215 2.81 -7.25 18.19
CA THR A 215 1.61 -6.57 18.72
C THR A 215 0.58 -7.53 19.34
N LEU A 216 0.63 -8.82 19.01
CA LEU A 216 -0.22 -9.84 19.62
C LEU A 216 0.35 -10.37 20.97
N GLY A 217 1.50 -9.86 21.42
CA GLY A 217 2.13 -10.26 22.67
C GLY A 217 2.71 -11.69 22.65
N VAL A 218 2.87 -12.29 21.46
CA VAL A 218 3.52 -13.59 21.31
C VAL A 218 5.05 -13.36 21.30
N PRO A 219 5.82 -13.87 22.28
CA PRO A 219 7.27 -13.75 22.25
C PRO A 219 7.82 -14.43 21.00
N LEU A 220 8.54 -13.69 20.15
CA LEU A 220 9.37 -14.31 19.12
C LEU A 220 10.40 -15.20 19.84
N ALA A 221 10.36 -16.51 19.62
CA ALA A 221 11.37 -17.41 20.13
C ALA A 221 12.74 -16.91 19.64
N ALA A 222 13.65 -16.62 20.57
CA ALA A 222 15.01 -16.26 20.21
C ALA A 222 15.62 -17.37 19.35
N PRO A 223 16.37 -17.05 18.26
CA PRO A 223 17.07 -18.07 17.48
C PRO A 223 18.02 -18.83 18.41
N GLY A 224 17.85 -20.15 18.46
CA GLY A 224 18.41 -21.12 19.37
C GLY A 224 19.76 -20.77 19.99
N GLY A 225 19.76 -20.38 21.25
CA GLY A 225 20.92 -20.48 22.10
C GLY A 225 21.23 -21.97 22.34
N ALA A 226 22.40 -22.39 21.91
CA ALA A 226 22.93 -23.72 22.20
C ALA A 226 22.81 -23.98 23.71
N ARG A 227 22.18 -25.09 24.08
CA ARG A 227 22.22 -25.57 25.47
C ARG A 227 23.68 -25.88 25.82
N PRO A 228 24.21 -25.35 26.91
CA PRO A 228 25.47 -25.83 27.41
C PRO A 228 25.32 -27.28 27.87
N ASP A 229 26.22 -28.15 27.41
CA ASP A 229 26.31 -29.54 27.82
C ASP A 229 26.36 -29.64 29.35
N ALA A 230 25.47 -30.47 29.91
CA ALA A 230 25.53 -30.88 31.31
C ALA A 230 26.69 -31.81 31.52
N PRO A 231 27.53 -31.62 32.58
CA PRO A 231 28.61 -32.54 32.90
C PRO A 231 28.04 -33.91 33.30
N ARG A 232 28.57 -34.95 32.63
CA ARG A 232 28.38 -36.33 33.05
C ARG A 232 29.24 -36.59 34.30
N GLY A 233 28.60 -36.79 35.45
CA GLY A 233 29.15 -37.40 36.64
C GLY A 233 28.64 -38.81 36.78
#